data_1e5fa494e9547ce34770a6f6b9ba813f
#
_entry.id   1e5fa494e9547ce34770a6f6b9ba813f
#
_cell.length_a   1.000
_cell.length_b   1.000
_cell.length_c   1.000
_cell.angle_alpha   90.00
_cell.angle_beta   90.00
_cell.angle_gamma   90.00
#
_symmetry.space_group_name_H-M   'P 1'
#
loop_
_entity.id
_entity.type
_entity.pdbx_description
1 polymer ?
#
loop_
_entity_poly.entity_id
_entity_poly.type
_entity_poly.pdbx_seq_one_letter_code
_entity_poly.pdbx_strand_id
1 'polypeptide(L)'
;MIKGRSVTATQKKFHNQMAGLGCVACRKMGIFNNHVSLHHVDGRTKPHSHWYVLPLCGPHHQDMGMPGIHPVHPYKARFEAEYGSQKELFVECVSRLDNPPAEALALTTANVAGMKKAAYQAA
;
A
#
# COMPACT_ATOMS: atom_id res chain seq x y z
N MET A 1 23.73 -4.54 -4.65
CA MET A 1 22.41 -3.93 -4.46
C MET A 1 21.34 -4.82 -5.04
N ILE A 2 20.31 -5.09 -4.26
CA ILE A 2 19.22 -5.94 -4.73
C ILE A 2 18.25 -5.11 -5.54
N LYS A 3 18.02 -5.55 -6.75
CA LYS A 3 17.12 -4.86 -7.64
C LYS A 3 15.70 -5.38 -7.42
N GLY A 4 14.71 -4.50 -7.37
CA GLY A 4 13.34 -4.90 -7.23
C GLY A 4 12.81 -5.62 -8.47
N ARG A 5 11.69 -6.32 -8.31
CA ARG A 5 11.03 -6.99 -9.42
C ARG A 5 10.46 -5.97 -10.40
N SER A 6 10.46 -6.31 -11.67
CA SER A 6 9.84 -5.46 -12.69
C SER A 6 8.32 -5.49 -12.53
N VAL A 7 7.68 -4.39 -12.88
CA VAL A 7 6.22 -4.29 -12.84
C VAL A 7 5.65 -4.82 -14.15
N THR A 8 4.69 -5.75 -14.06
CA THR A 8 4.01 -6.26 -15.26
C THR A 8 2.94 -5.27 -15.71
N ALA A 9 2.41 -5.47 -16.91
CA ALA A 9 1.35 -4.61 -17.43
C ALA A 9 0.09 -4.67 -16.56
N THR A 10 -0.28 -5.85 -16.09
CA THR A 10 -1.46 -6.00 -15.23
C THR A 10 -1.25 -5.39 -13.86
N GLN A 11 -0.04 -5.47 -13.32
CA GLN A 11 0.30 -4.80 -12.08
C GLN A 11 0.25 -3.28 -12.23
N LYS A 12 0.75 -2.77 -13.35
CA LYS A 12 0.69 -1.33 -13.60
C LYS A 12 -0.73 -0.84 -13.70
N LYS A 13 -1.61 -1.63 -14.31
CA LYS A 13 -3.03 -1.28 -14.37
C LYS A 13 -3.62 -1.19 -12.95
N PHE A 14 -3.27 -2.14 -12.09
CA PHE A 14 -3.71 -2.12 -10.70
C PHE A 14 -3.15 -0.89 -9.97
N HIS A 15 -1.89 -0.55 -10.21
CA HIS A 15 -1.28 0.64 -9.62
C HIS A 15 -2.04 1.90 -10.01
N ASN A 16 -2.48 1.99 -11.26
CA ASN A 16 -3.26 3.14 -11.71
C ASN A 16 -4.63 3.17 -11.04
N GLN A 17 -5.26 2.01 -10.83
CA GLN A 17 -6.53 1.94 -10.11
C GLN A 17 -6.37 2.44 -8.67
N MET A 18 -5.31 2.00 -7.99
CA MET A 18 -5.06 2.43 -6.60
C MET A 18 -4.74 3.91 -6.53
N ALA A 19 -3.91 4.42 -7.45
CA ALA A 19 -3.56 5.83 -7.47
C ALA A 19 -4.79 6.71 -7.68
N GLY A 20 -5.75 6.24 -8.46
CA GLY A 20 -6.98 6.97 -8.71
C GLY A 20 -7.85 7.19 -7.48
N LEU A 21 -7.65 6.39 -6.43
CA LEU A 21 -8.39 6.56 -5.17
C LEU A 21 -7.91 7.77 -4.36
N GLY A 22 -6.71 8.28 -4.64
CA GLY A 22 -6.11 9.32 -3.84
C GLY A 22 -5.44 8.78 -2.59
N CYS A 23 -4.80 9.65 -1.84
CA CYS A 23 -4.07 9.27 -0.62
C CYS A 23 -5.02 8.68 0.42
N VAL A 24 -4.75 7.45 0.84
CA VAL A 24 -5.63 6.78 1.80
C VAL A 24 -5.56 7.45 3.19
N ALA A 25 -4.41 7.98 3.57
CA ALA A 25 -4.27 8.68 4.85
C ALA A 25 -5.01 10.02 4.82
N CYS A 26 -4.90 10.77 3.72
CA CYS A 26 -5.66 12.01 3.59
C CYS A 26 -7.16 11.74 3.64
N ARG A 27 -7.61 10.64 3.06
CA ARG A 27 -9.02 10.25 3.12
C ARG A 27 -9.49 10.08 4.56
N LYS A 28 -8.65 9.52 5.43
CA LYS A 28 -8.98 9.40 6.85
C LYS A 28 -9.14 10.76 7.52
N MET A 29 -8.51 11.78 6.95
CA MET A 29 -8.63 13.16 7.44
C MET A 29 -9.76 13.91 6.75
N GLY A 30 -10.53 13.26 5.90
CA GLY A 30 -11.62 13.89 5.16
C GLY A 30 -11.18 14.69 3.94
N ILE A 31 -9.98 14.43 3.44
CA ILE A 31 -9.40 15.18 2.33
C ILE A 31 -9.18 14.26 1.15
N PHE A 32 -9.58 14.69 -0.06
CA PHE A 32 -9.22 13.98 -1.27
C PHE A 32 -7.94 14.61 -1.83
N ASN A 33 -6.90 13.80 -1.96
CA ASN A 33 -5.61 14.26 -2.49
C ASN A 33 -5.12 13.24 -3.51
N ASN A 34 -5.12 13.61 -4.78
CA ASN A 34 -4.72 12.70 -5.86
C ASN A 34 -3.23 12.82 -6.25
N HIS A 35 -2.45 13.62 -5.53
CA HIS A 35 -1.01 13.68 -5.74
C HIS A 35 -0.35 12.58 -4.95
N VAL A 36 -0.37 11.37 -5.50
CA VAL A 36 0.09 10.19 -4.78
C VAL A 36 1.19 9.46 -5.52
N SER A 37 2.00 8.75 -4.75
CA SER A 37 2.85 7.69 -5.25
C SER A 37 2.40 6.39 -4.58
N LEU A 38 2.90 5.27 -5.06
CA LEU A 38 2.52 3.99 -4.47
C LEU A 38 3.58 3.52 -3.51
N HIS A 39 3.18 3.35 -2.27
CA HIS A 39 4.03 2.81 -1.22
C HIS A 39 3.93 1.29 -1.24
N HIS A 40 5.06 0.62 -1.45
CA HIS A 40 5.13 -0.83 -1.43
C HIS A 40 5.28 -1.29 0.01
N VAL A 41 4.24 -1.87 0.57
CA VAL A 41 4.19 -2.22 1.99
C VAL A 41 5.31 -3.19 2.37
N ASP A 42 5.59 -4.17 1.52
CA ASP A 42 6.59 -5.20 1.76
C ASP A 42 7.83 -5.07 0.87
N GLY A 43 8.14 -3.87 0.42
CA GLY A 43 9.27 -3.67 -0.48
C GLY A 43 8.94 -4.11 -1.89
N ARG A 44 9.97 -4.46 -2.68
CA ARG A 44 9.80 -4.71 -4.11
C ARG A 44 10.33 -6.04 -4.59
N THR A 45 10.79 -6.90 -3.68
CA THR A 45 11.49 -8.12 -4.08
C THR A 45 10.68 -9.40 -3.93
N LYS A 46 9.54 -9.35 -3.28
CA LYS A 46 8.73 -10.53 -3.04
C LYS A 46 7.69 -10.72 -4.15
N PRO A 47 7.20 -11.94 -4.37
CA PRO A 47 6.23 -12.19 -5.44
C PRO A 47 4.98 -11.32 -5.37
N HIS A 48 4.53 -10.98 -4.17
CA HIS A 48 3.31 -10.19 -4.01
C HIS A 48 3.58 -8.67 -3.94
N SER A 49 4.84 -8.25 -4.01
CA SER A 49 5.20 -6.86 -3.72
C SER A 49 4.42 -5.83 -4.52
N HIS A 50 4.26 -6.06 -5.82
CA HIS A 50 3.57 -5.09 -6.68
C HIS A 50 2.04 -5.17 -6.56
N TRP A 51 1.53 -6.17 -5.84
CA TRP A 51 0.10 -6.27 -5.55
C TRP A 51 -0.25 -5.73 -4.17
N TYR A 52 0.76 -5.40 -3.34
CA TYR A 52 0.54 -4.94 -1.97
C TYR A 52 1.07 -3.52 -1.82
N VAL A 53 0.28 -2.57 -2.32
CA VAL A 53 0.69 -1.17 -2.40
C VAL A 53 -0.42 -0.28 -1.84
N LEU A 54 -0.02 0.90 -1.37
CA LEU A 54 -0.94 1.90 -0.86
C LEU A 54 -0.70 3.23 -1.56
N PRO A 55 -1.78 3.93 -1.97
CA PRO A 55 -1.61 5.28 -2.51
C PRO A 55 -1.42 6.27 -1.36
N LEU A 56 -0.28 6.93 -1.35
CA LEU A 56 0.05 7.91 -0.31
C LEU A 56 0.63 9.17 -0.94
N CYS A 57 0.21 10.33 -0.44
CA CYS A 57 0.80 11.58 -0.88
C CYS A 57 2.22 11.71 -0.32
N GLY A 58 2.99 12.66 -0.84
CA GLY A 58 4.38 12.84 -0.41
C GLY A 58 4.54 12.90 1.10
N PRO A 59 3.84 13.84 1.78
CA PRO A 59 3.98 13.98 3.24
C PRO A 59 3.60 12.74 4.05
N HIS A 60 2.66 11.93 3.56
CA HIS A 60 2.29 10.70 4.26
C HIS A 60 3.18 9.53 3.89
N HIS A 61 3.89 9.62 2.78
CA HIS A 61 4.78 8.53 2.35
C HIS A 61 6.16 8.68 2.98
N GLN A 62 6.72 9.88 2.94
CA GLN A 62 8.07 10.14 3.44
C GLN A 62 8.09 11.44 4.24
N ASP A 63 9.06 11.53 5.16
CA ASP A 63 9.17 12.71 6.00
C ASP A 63 9.55 13.94 5.17
N MET A 64 8.63 14.87 5.05
CA MET A 64 8.83 16.11 4.33
C MET A 64 8.76 17.32 5.28
N GLY A 65 8.84 17.07 6.59
CA GLY A 65 8.83 18.15 7.58
C GLY A 65 7.48 18.82 7.78
N MET A 66 6.38 18.19 7.35
CA MET A 66 5.06 18.78 7.49
C MET A 66 4.56 18.64 8.92
N PRO A 67 4.26 19.75 9.61
CA PRO A 67 3.77 19.68 10.99
C PRO A 67 2.47 18.89 11.09
N GLY A 68 2.38 18.01 12.09
CA GLY A 68 1.17 17.24 12.34
C GLY A 68 0.97 16.04 11.44
N ILE A 69 1.86 15.80 10.51
CA ILE A 69 1.79 14.66 9.59
C ILE A 69 2.88 13.67 9.97
N HIS A 70 2.48 12.41 10.19
CA HIS A 70 3.42 11.33 10.51
C HIS A 70 3.49 10.37 9.32
N PRO A 71 4.55 10.46 8.50
CA PRO A 71 4.66 9.59 7.33
C PRO A 71 4.99 8.16 7.71
N VAL A 72 4.61 7.22 6.83
CA VAL A 72 4.93 5.82 7.05
C VAL A 72 6.43 5.57 7.08
N HIS A 73 7.22 6.36 6.37
CA HIS A 73 8.67 6.35 6.47
C HIS A 73 9.15 7.65 7.08
N PRO A 74 9.82 7.66 8.21
CA PRO A 74 10.26 6.49 9.02
C PRO A 74 9.35 6.19 10.21
N TYR A 75 8.18 6.81 10.32
CA TYR A 75 7.36 6.74 11.53
C TYR A 75 6.21 5.73 11.39
N LYS A 76 6.54 4.50 10.98
CA LYS A 76 5.55 3.47 10.72
C LYS A 76 4.56 3.27 11.86
N ALA A 77 5.06 3.13 13.09
CA ALA A 77 4.19 2.86 14.23
C ALA A 77 3.22 4.00 14.49
N ARG A 78 3.69 5.24 14.37
CA ARG A 78 2.85 6.40 14.55
C ARG A 78 1.81 6.53 13.44
N PHE A 79 2.24 6.28 12.21
CA PHE A 79 1.35 6.28 11.07
C PHE A 79 0.22 5.28 11.28
N GLU A 80 0.57 4.05 11.68
CA GLU A 80 -0.45 3.02 11.87
C GLU A 80 -1.37 3.29 13.06
N ALA A 81 -0.84 3.89 14.12
CA ALA A 81 -1.68 4.26 15.25
C ALA A 81 -2.70 5.34 14.87
N GLU A 82 -2.34 6.19 13.92
CA GLU A 82 -3.21 7.31 13.53
C GLU A 82 -4.21 6.93 12.45
N TYR A 83 -3.78 6.14 11.45
CA TYR A 83 -4.62 5.86 10.28
C TYR A 83 -5.12 4.43 10.19
N GLY A 84 -4.56 3.52 10.96
CA GLY A 84 -4.85 2.10 10.87
C GLY A 84 -3.67 1.34 10.31
N SER A 85 -3.67 0.02 10.47
CA SER A 85 -2.58 -0.81 9.96
C SER A 85 -2.53 -0.70 8.44
N GLN A 86 -1.35 -0.93 7.89
CA GLN A 86 -1.22 -0.88 6.43
C GLN A 86 -2.10 -1.93 5.77
N LYS A 87 -2.27 -3.09 6.40
CA LYS A 87 -3.18 -4.13 5.90
C LYS A 87 -4.62 -3.64 5.88
N GLU A 88 -5.08 -3.00 6.94
CA GLU A 88 -6.44 -2.46 6.99
C GLU A 88 -6.65 -1.40 5.91
N LEU A 89 -5.66 -0.54 5.72
CA LEU A 89 -5.75 0.49 4.68
C LEU A 89 -5.78 -0.14 3.29
N PHE A 90 -5.02 -1.22 3.09
CA PHE A 90 -5.01 -1.94 1.82
C PHE A 90 -6.38 -2.54 1.53
N VAL A 91 -6.97 -3.22 2.52
CA VAL A 91 -8.30 -3.81 2.38
C VAL A 91 -9.32 -2.72 2.01
N GLU A 92 -9.26 -1.58 2.69
CA GLU A 92 -10.17 -0.48 2.41
C GLU A 92 -10.02 0.01 0.96
N CYS A 93 -8.78 0.18 0.51
CA CYS A 93 -8.53 0.64 -0.86
C CYS A 93 -9.05 -0.35 -1.90
N VAL A 94 -8.73 -1.64 -1.73
CA VAL A 94 -9.18 -2.65 -2.68
C VAL A 94 -10.70 -2.73 -2.73
N SER A 95 -11.35 -2.57 -1.57
CA SER A 95 -12.81 -2.61 -1.51
C SER A 95 -13.48 -1.48 -2.27
N ARG A 96 -12.75 -0.42 -2.57
CA ARG A 96 -13.29 0.73 -3.32
C ARG A 96 -13.09 0.62 -4.82
N LEU A 97 -12.36 -0.38 -5.29
CA LEU A 97 -12.15 -0.59 -6.72
C LEU A 97 -13.35 -1.29 -7.32
N ASP A 98 -13.76 -0.84 -8.52
CA ASP A 98 -14.89 -1.46 -9.22
C ASP A 98 -14.57 -2.87 -9.68
N ASN A 99 -13.34 -3.12 -10.09
CA ASN A 99 -12.97 -4.39 -10.68
C ASN A 99 -11.54 -4.75 -10.25
N PRO A 100 -11.36 -5.08 -8.96
CA PRO A 100 -10.01 -5.37 -8.47
C PRO A 100 -9.47 -6.68 -9.03
N PRO A 101 -8.17 -6.74 -9.32
CA PRO A 101 -7.57 -7.99 -9.80
C PRO A 101 -7.59 -9.07 -8.72
N ALA A 102 -7.67 -10.32 -9.17
CA ALA A 102 -7.74 -11.46 -8.24
C ALA A 102 -6.55 -11.53 -7.30
N GLU A 103 -5.37 -11.17 -7.79
CA GLU A 103 -4.15 -11.20 -6.97
C GLU A 103 -4.24 -10.23 -5.79
N ALA A 104 -4.79 -9.05 -6.02
CA ALA A 104 -4.98 -8.08 -4.95
C ALA A 104 -6.06 -8.52 -3.97
N LEU A 105 -7.16 -9.07 -4.51
CA LEU A 105 -8.23 -9.60 -3.66
C LEU A 105 -7.72 -10.70 -2.74
N ALA A 106 -6.87 -11.58 -3.26
CA ALA A 106 -6.32 -12.66 -2.46
C ALA A 106 -5.53 -12.13 -1.26
N LEU A 107 -4.85 -11.00 -1.43
CA LEU A 107 -4.07 -10.41 -0.34
C LEU A 107 -4.93 -9.78 0.74
N THR A 108 -6.19 -9.46 0.45
CA THR A 108 -7.06 -8.86 1.47
C THR A 108 -7.39 -9.83 2.59
N THR A 109 -7.38 -11.14 2.31
CA THR A 109 -7.68 -12.16 3.30
C THR A 109 -6.46 -12.96 3.71
N ALA A 110 -5.33 -12.83 3.00
CA ALA A 110 -4.14 -13.60 3.27
C ALA A 110 -3.44 -13.11 4.54
N ASN A 111 -2.74 -14.03 5.21
CA ASN A 111 -1.82 -13.66 6.27
C ASN A 111 -0.49 -13.29 5.63
N VAL A 112 -0.36 -12.02 5.26
CA VAL A 112 0.81 -11.54 4.54
C VAL A 112 2.10 -11.72 5.36
N ALA A 113 2.00 -11.52 6.68
CA ALA A 113 3.16 -11.75 7.56
C ALA A 113 3.61 -13.21 7.52
N GLY A 114 2.64 -14.15 7.54
CA GLY A 114 2.95 -15.55 7.39
C GLY A 114 3.56 -15.87 6.04
N MET A 115 3.05 -15.25 5.00
CA MET A 115 3.60 -15.43 3.66
C MET A 115 5.06 -14.98 3.58
N LYS A 116 5.39 -13.83 4.17
CA LYS A 116 6.76 -13.34 4.19
C LYS A 116 7.66 -14.27 4.96
N LYS A 117 7.16 -14.78 6.08
CA LYS A 117 7.94 -15.56 7.00
C LYS A 117 8.18 -16.97 6.52
N ALA A 118 7.17 -17.56 5.95
CA ALA A 118 7.21 -18.97 5.64
C ALA A 118 7.42 -19.25 4.18
N ALA A 119 7.80 -18.26 3.41
CA ALA A 119 7.86 -18.42 1.99
C ALA A 119 6.63 -19.12 1.54
N TYR A 120 5.56 -18.81 2.24
CA TYR A 120 4.33 -19.36 1.91
C TYR A 120 4.34 -20.79 2.02
N GLN A 121 4.37 -21.19 3.13
CA GLN A 121 3.95 -22.45 3.34
C GLN A 121 2.71 -22.53 2.66
N ALA A 122 2.68 -22.81 1.52
CA ALA A 122 1.51 -22.88 0.76
C ALA A 122 0.48 -23.49 1.53
N ALA A 123 -0.24 -22.85 1.97
CA ALA A 123 -1.29 -23.46 2.72
C ALA A 123 -2.44 -23.73 1.89
#